data_b7f6f1561c7cb766b4224e05bcb9667d
#
_entry.id   b7f6f1561c7cb766b4224e05bcb9667d
#
_cell.length_a   1.000
_cell.length_b   1.000
_cell.length_c   1.000
_cell.angle_alpha   90.00
_cell.angle_beta   90.00
_cell.angle_gamma   90.00
#
_symmetry.space_group_name_H-M   'P 1'
#
loop_
_entity.id
_entity.type
_entity.pdbx_description
1 polymer ?
#
loop_
_entity_poly.entity_id
_entity_poly.type
_entity_poly.pdbx_seq_one_letter_code
_entity_poly.pdbx_strand_id
1 'polypeptide(L)'
;MNESAKPFDYIEEAHVTASDKYYGDRVPLAYFAHVVGQAVEALAKLDEVKKAVFYGREVNLPKPANEGEHAATIAKLPQWISGHPDNDAAAVNIIHAIIGKATEAGELLEALAAVVEGQAFDETNALEEVGDGFWYDALLLRAIGSNFGEAQ
;
A
#
# COMPACT_ATOMS: atom_id res chain seq x y z
N MET A 1 -44.47 0.22 -1.41
CA MET A 1 -43.56 -0.28 -0.38
C MET A 1 -42.17 -0.21 -1.01
N ASN A 2 -41.36 0.74 -0.56
CA ASN A 2 -39.97 0.87 -1.03
C ASN A 2 -39.17 -0.23 -0.33
N GLU A 3 -38.78 -1.28 -1.03
CA GLU A 3 -37.72 -2.18 -0.54
C GLU A 3 -36.45 -1.32 -0.42
N SER A 4 -36.06 -1.04 0.81
CA SER A 4 -34.77 -0.42 1.07
C SER A 4 -33.71 -1.38 0.51
N ALA A 5 -32.93 -0.95 -0.48
CA ALA A 5 -31.83 -1.72 -1.01
C ALA A 5 -30.95 -2.20 0.15
N LYS A 6 -30.64 -3.50 0.18
CA LYS A 6 -29.75 -4.08 1.20
C LYS A 6 -28.41 -3.32 1.12
N PRO A 7 -27.82 -2.91 2.26
CA PRO A 7 -26.50 -2.27 2.23
C PRO A 7 -25.49 -3.19 1.51
N PHE A 8 -24.64 -2.60 0.71
CA PHE A 8 -23.57 -3.35 0.03
C PHE A 8 -22.59 -3.91 1.07
N ASP A 9 -22.34 -5.20 1.00
CA ASP A 9 -21.39 -5.88 1.90
C ASP A 9 -20.18 -6.36 1.10
N TYR A 10 -19.07 -5.65 1.24
CA TYR A 10 -17.83 -5.94 0.53
C TYR A 10 -17.29 -7.35 0.79
N ILE A 11 -17.48 -7.87 2.00
CA ILE A 11 -16.98 -9.20 2.38
C ILE A 11 -17.76 -10.27 1.62
N GLU A 12 -19.10 -10.17 1.62
CA GLU A 12 -19.97 -11.08 0.90
C GLU A 12 -19.77 -11.01 -0.62
N GLU A 13 -19.69 -9.80 -1.19
CA GLU A 13 -19.49 -9.61 -2.63
C GLU A 13 -18.09 -10.07 -3.10
N ALA A 14 -17.05 -9.83 -2.31
CA ALA A 14 -15.71 -10.34 -2.59
C ALA A 14 -15.69 -11.87 -2.59
N HIS A 15 -16.44 -12.50 -1.67
CA HIS A 15 -16.54 -13.97 -1.63
C HIS A 15 -17.21 -14.54 -2.89
N VAL A 16 -18.24 -13.87 -3.41
CA VAL A 16 -18.95 -14.28 -4.65
C VAL A 16 -18.03 -14.25 -5.86
N THR A 17 -17.12 -13.29 -5.93
CA THR A 17 -16.20 -13.10 -7.07
C THR A 17 -14.83 -13.75 -6.89
N ALA A 18 -14.51 -14.26 -5.70
CA ALA A 18 -13.27 -14.95 -5.43
C ALA A 18 -13.11 -16.24 -6.27
N SER A 19 -11.87 -16.53 -6.68
CA SER A 19 -11.59 -17.77 -7.38
C SER A 19 -11.73 -18.98 -6.46
N ASP A 20 -12.48 -19.99 -6.88
CA ASP A 20 -12.62 -21.30 -6.24
C ASP A 20 -11.47 -22.26 -6.59
N LYS A 21 -10.54 -21.82 -7.44
CA LYS A 21 -9.45 -22.64 -7.97
C LYS A 21 -8.09 -22.10 -7.60
N TYR A 22 -7.22 -23.00 -7.16
CA TYR A 22 -5.81 -22.71 -6.88
C TYR A 22 -4.90 -23.61 -7.74
N TYR A 23 -4.10 -23.01 -8.60
CA TYR A 23 -3.20 -23.69 -9.53
C TYR A 23 -1.74 -23.62 -9.07
N GLY A 24 -1.48 -23.95 -7.80
CA GLY A 24 -0.16 -23.87 -7.17
C GLY A 24 0.93 -24.74 -7.80
N ASP A 25 0.53 -25.78 -8.55
CA ASP A 25 1.43 -26.62 -9.33
C ASP A 25 2.09 -25.92 -10.54
N ARG A 26 1.59 -24.75 -10.94
CA ARG A 26 2.12 -24.00 -12.09
C ARG A 26 3.36 -23.17 -11.77
N VAL A 27 3.63 -22.93 -10.48
CA VAL A 27 4.74 -22.07 -10.05
C VAL A 27 5.63 -22.83 -9.06
N PRO A 28 6.93 -23.01 -9.36
CA PRO A 28 7.87 -23.60 -8.40
C PRO A 28 7.94 -22.76 -7.12
N LEU A 29 7.90 -23.43 -5.95
CA LEU A 29 7.94 -22.77 -4.65
C LEU A 29 9.17 -21.85 -4.49
N ALA A 30 10.33 -22.28 -4.96
CA ALA A 30 11.56 -21.50 -4.88
C ALA A 30 11.47 -20.19 -5.70
N TYR A 31 10.81 -20.23 -6.87
CA TYR A 31 10.57 -19.02 -7.67
C TYR A 31 9.57 -18.09 -7.00
N PHE A 32 8.48 -18.63 -6.45
CA PHE A 32 7.51 -17.87 -5.69
C PHE A 32 8.16 -17.17 -4.49
N ALA A 33 8.91 -17.91 -3.66
CA ALA A 33 9.63 -17.36 -2.51
C ALA A 33 10.60 -16.24 -2.91
N HIS A 34 11.33 -16.43 -4.02
CA HIS A 34 12.25 -15.40 -4.55
C HIS A 34 11.52 -14.11 -4.92
N VAL A 35 10.41 -14.20 -5.65
CA VAL A 35 9.64 -13.01 -6.08
C VAL A 35 9.01 -12.29 -4.90
N VAL A 36 8.44 -13.05 -3.95
CA VAL A 36 7.88 -12.47 -2.70
C VAL A 36 8.98 -11.75 -1.92
N GLY A 37 10.16 -12.38 -1.73
CA GLY A 37 11.29 -11.76 -1.04
C GLY A 37 11.76 -10.44 -1.70
N GLN A 38 11.82 -10.39 -3.02
CA GLN A 38 12.16 -9.15 -3.74
C GLN A 38 11.11 -8.04 -3.51
N ALA A 39 9.83 -8.38 -3.48
CA ALA A 39 8.75 -7.43 -3.21
C ALA A 39 8.83 -6.89 -1.78
N VAL A 40 9.04 -7.77 -0.79
CA VAL A 40 9.25 -7.40 0.62
C VAL A 40 10.41 -6.42 0.76
N GLU A 41 11.58 -6.73 0.19
CA GLU A 41 12.74 -5.84 0.25
C GLU A 41 12.47 -4.46 -0.36
N ALA A 42 11.75 -4.40 -1.49
CA ALA A 42 11.42 -3.14 -2.15
C ALA A 42 10.43 -2.30 -1.31
N LEU A 43 9.42 -2.95 -0.73
CA LEU A 43 8.39 -2.29 0.07
C LEU A 43 8.93 -1.85 1.44
N ALA A 44 9.83 -2.61 2.06
CA ALA A 44 10.54 -2.18 3.27
C ALA A 44 11.37 -0.89 3.03
N LYS A 45 12.03 -0.78 1.87
CA LYS A 45 12.73 0.48 1.50
C LYS A 45 11.75 1.63 1.26
N LEU A 46 10.57 1.35 0.69
CA LEU A 46 9.52 2.35 0.50
C LEU A 46 8.97 2.82 1.85
N ASP A 47 8.84 1.93 2.83
CA ASP A 47 8.45 2.27 4.20
C ASP A 47 9.47 3.19 4.88
N GLU A 48 10.77 2.96 4.70
CA GLU A 48 11.80 3.89 5.17
C GLU A 48 11.62 5.28 4.55
N VAL A 49 11.34 5.37 3.25
CA VAL A 49 11.04 6.64 2.57
C VAL A 49 9.77 7.29 3.14
N LYS A 50 8.70 6.51 3.35
CA LYS A 50 7.45 6.97 4.01
C LYS A 50 7.77 7.58 5.37
N LYS A 51 8.53 6.88 6.21
CA LYS A 51 8.92 7.31 7.56
C LYS A 51 9.75 8.60 7.54
N ALA A 52 10.64 8.76 6.55
CA ALA A 52 11.41 9.99 6.40
C ALA A 52 10.55 11.17 5.97
N VAL A 53 9.70 10.99 4.96
CA VAL A 53 8.95 12.07 4.31
C VAL A 53 7.79 12.56 5.17
N PHE A 54 7.04 11.65 5.80
CA PHE A 54 5.81 11.98 6.54
C PHE A 54 5.99 12.07 8.05
N TYR A 55 6.99 11.36 8.61
CA TYR A 55 7.23 11.33 10.06
C TYR A 55 8.56 11.98 10.46
N GLY A 56 9.33 12.51 9.51
CA GLY A 56 10.59 13.21 9.77
C GLY A 56 11.68 12.32 10.38
N ARG A 57 11.62 11.00 10.18
CA ARG A 57 12.64 10.08 10.70
C ARG A 57 13.92 10.19 9.87
N GLU A 58 15.07 10.13 10.53
CA GLU A 58 16.35 10.00 9.85
C GLU A 58 16.47 8.60 9.24
N VAL A 59 16.81 8.53 7.95
CA VAL A 59 17.04 7.30 7.21
C VAL A 59 18.36 7.37 6.47
N ASN A 60 19.03 6.23 6.31
CA ASN A 60 20.26 6.14 5.57
C ASN A 60 19.97 6.04 4.06
N LEU A 61 19.77 7.18 3.42
CA LEU A 61 19.49 7.25 1.99
C LEU A 61 20.77 7.01 1.16
N PRO A 62 20.64 6.40 -0.03
CA PRO A 62 21.73 6.32 -0.99
C PRO A 62 22.25 7.71 -1.34
N LYS A 63 23.56 7.88 -1.39
CA LYS A 63 24.13 9.14 -1.91
C LYS A 63 23.84 9.23 -3.41
N PRO A 64 23.41 10.40 -3.91
CA PRO A 64 23.18 10.58 -5.33
C PRO A 64 24.48 10.33 -6.13
N ALA A 65 24.34 9.73 -7.29
CA ALA A 65 25.47 9.35 -8.14
C ALA A 65 26.20 10.59 -8.75
N ASN A 66 25.49 11.71 -8.83
CA ASN A 66 26.03 12.96 -9.39
C ASN A 66 25.35 14.20 -8.78
N GLU A 67 25.98 15.38 -8.92
CA GLU A 67 25.44 16.64 -8.38
C GLU A 67 24.09 17.05 -8.99
N GLY A 68 23.78 16.61 -10.20
CA GLY A 68 22.49 16.91 -10.87
C GLY A 68 21.30 16.22 -10.20
N GLU A 69 21.51 15.07 -9.54
CA GLU A 69 20.47 14.37 -8.81
C GLU A 69 20.03 15.12 -7.55
N HIS A 70 20.91 15.94 -6.95
CA HIS A 70 20.57 16.80 -5.81
C HIS A 70 19.54 17.89 -6.15
N ALA A 71 19.38 18.26 -7.42
CA ALA A 71 18.45 19.30 -7.83
C ALA A 71 16.99 18.83 -7.85
N ALA A 72 16.74 17.53 -7.96
CA ALA A 72 15.43 16.92 -7.94
C ALA A 72 15.15 16.29 -6.58
N THR A 73 14.12 16.73 -5.90
CA THR A 73 13.71 16.19 -4.60
C THR A 73 12.25 15.81 -4.62
N ILE A 74 11.89 14.82 -3.80
CA ILE A 74 10.50 14.38 -3.58
C ILE A 74 9.61 15.53 -3.04
N ALA A 75 10.20 16.58 -2.46
CA ALA A 75 9.49 17.77 -2.00
C ALA A 75 8.71 18.50 -3.12
N LYS A 76 9.08 18.28 -4.39
CA LYS A 76 8.36 18.84 -5.56
C LYS A 76 7.18 17.98 -6.03
N LEU A 77 7.05 16.75 -5.52
CA LEU A 77 6.03 15.81 -5.97
C LEU A 77 4.59 16.33 -5.78
N PRO A 78 4.24 17.01 -4.67
CA PRO A 78 2.91 17.60 -4.53
C PRO A 78 2.56 18.60 -5.63
N GLN A 79 3.54 19.44 -6.05
CA GLN A 79 3.36 20.40 -7.14
C GLN A 79 3.08 19.71 -8.49
N TRP A 80 3.72 18.57 -8.74
CA TRP A 80 3.49 17.81 -9.97
C TRP A 80 2.10 17.19 -10.02
N ILE A 81 1.58 16.74 -8.87
CA ILE A 81 0.25 16.14 -8.75
C ILE A 81 -0.85 17.22 -8.86
N SER A 82 -0.69 18.33 -8.13
CA SER A 82 -1.71 19.38 -8.08
C SER A 82 -1.63 20.35 -9.26
N GLY A 83 -0.47 20.45 -9.93
CA GLY A 83 -0.19 21.46 -10.94
C GLY A 83 -0.02 22.88 -10.38
N HIS A 84 -0.01 23.05 -9.05
CA HIS A 84 0.19 24.32 -8.36
C HIS A 84 1.61 24.49 -7.82
N PRO A 85 2.14 25.71 -7.73
CA PRO A 85 3.50 25.96 -7.22
C PRO A 85 3.62 25.74 -5.70
N ASP A 86 2.52 25.84 -4.96
CA ASP A 86 2.47 25.65 -3.52
C ASP A 86 2.10 24.20 -3.16
N ASN A 87 2.57 23.74 -1.98
CA ASN A 87 2.21 22.44 -1.46
C ASN A 87 0.70 22.37 -1.24
N ASP A 88 0.03 21.53 -2.02
CA ASP A 88 -1.39 21.22 -1.84
C ASP A 88 -1.52 20.08 -0.82
N ALA A 89 -2.22 20.34 0.28
CA ALA A 89 -2.46 19.34 1.32
C ALA A 89 -3.17 18.09 0.78
N ALA A 90 -4.04 18.23 -0.23
CA ALA A 90 -4.67 17.09 -0.89
C ALA A 90 -3.64 16.25 -1.64
N ALA A 91 -2.74 16.88 -2.40
CA ALA A 91 -1.67 16.17 -3.11
C ALA A 91 -0.71 15.45 -2.16
N VAL A 92 -0.36 16.06 -1.03
CA VAL A 92 0.44 15.41 0.02
C VAL A 92 -0.28 14.18 0.58
N ASN A 93 -1.58 14.29 0.86
CA ASN A 93 -2.38 13.18 1.35
C ASN A 93 -2.52 12.06 0.31
N ILE A 94 -2.63 12.38 -0.98
CA ILE A 94 -2.62 11.39 -2.08
C ILE A 94 -1.32 10.59 -2.06
N ILE A 95 -0.16 11.27 -1.99
CA ILE A 95 1.15 10.61 -1.95
C ILE A 95 1.26 9.71 -0.71
N HIS A 96 0.89 10.25 0.46
CA HIS A 96 0.93 9.50 1.71
C HIS A 96 0.06 8.24 1.66
N ALA A 97 -1.17 8.38 1.16
CA ALA A 97 -2.10 7.27 1.05
C ALA A 97 -1.59 6.16 0.12
N ILE A 98 -1.07 6.53 -1.07
CA ILE A 98 -0.58 5.55 -2.05
C ILE A 98 0.65 4.81 -1.50
N ILE A 99 1.61 5.53 -0.92
CA ILE A 99 2.82 4.92 -0.36
C ILE A 99 2.45 4.06 0.85
N GLY A 100 1.61 4.58 1.75
CA GLY A 100 1.16 3.84 2.92
C GLY A 100 0.44 2.55 2.54
N LYS A 101 -0.54 2.60 1.64
CA LYS A 101 -1.23 1.39 1.17
C LYS A 101 -0.27 0.33 0.61
N ALA A 102 0.77 0.75 -0.11
CA ALA A 102 1.77 -0.17 -0.65
C ALA A 102 2.63 -0.79 0.46
N THR A 103 2.96 -0.04 1.51
CA THR A 103 3.77 -0.57 2.63
C THR A 103 2.99 -1.56 3.50
N GLU A 104 1.71 -1.32 3.78
CA GLU A 104 0.87 -2.29 4.50
C GLU A 104 0.71 -3.61 3.71
N ALA A 105 0.57 -3.52 2.37
CA ALA A 105 0.63 -4.71 1.52
C ALA A 105 2.00 -5.43 1.60
N GLY A 106 3.10 -4.70 1.85
CA GLY A 106 4.43 -5.26 2.10
C GLY A 106 4.48 -6.07 3.39
N GLU A 107 3.89 -5.57 4.47
CA GLU A 107 3.84 -6.26 5.77
C GLU A 107 2.99 -7.54 5.69
N LEU A 108 1.90 -7.54 4.91
CA LEU A 108 1.16 -8.78 4.58
C LEU A 108 2.02 -9.77 3.76
N LEU A 109 2.87 -9.30 2.85
CA LEU A 109 3.80 -10.16 2.12
C LEU A 109 4.91 -10.73 3.01
N GLU A 110 5.35 -10.00 4.04
CA GLU A 110 6.27 -10.52 5.06
C GLU A 110 5.64 -11.68 5.84
N ALA A 111 4.37 -11.53 6.25
CA ALA A 111 3.63 -12.61 6.90
C ALA A 111 3.50 -13.85 5.99
N LEU A 112 3.26 -13.66 4.68
CA LEU A 112 3.24 -14.74 3.70
C LEU A 112 4.62 -15.39 3.51
N ALA A 113 5.71 -14.61 3.47
CA ALA A 113 7.07 -15.11 3.37
C ALA A 113 7.42 -15.99 4.58
N ALA A 114 7.03 -15.59 5.79
CA ALA A 114 7.20 -16.37 7.01
C ALA A 114 6.49 -17.74 6.94
N VAL A 115 5.29 -17.79 6.35
CA VAL A 115 4.57 -19.05 6.10
C VAL A 115 5.33 -19.96 5.12
N VAL A 116 5.90 -19.41 4.06
CA VAL A 116 6.73 -20.16 3.10
C VAL A 116 7.96 -20.76 3.79
N GLU A 117 8.49 -20.12 4.83
CA GLU A 117 9.59 -20.61 5.67
C GLU A 117 9.15 -21.59 6.77
N GLY A 118 7.86 -21.92 6.83
CA GLY A 118 7.29 -22.90 7.74
C GLY A 118 6.75 -22.35 9.05
N GLN A 119 6.60 -21.03 9.18
CA GLN A 119 5.97 -20.38 10.32
C GLN A 119 4.43 -20.46 10.20
N ALA A 120 3.72 -20.33 11.32
CA ALA A 120 2.27 -20.16 11.30
C ALA A 120 1.89 -18.78 10.74
N PHE A 121 0.75 -18.69 10.05
CA PHE A 121 0.22 -17.40 9.61
C PHE A 121 -0.25 -16.58 10.82
N ASP A 122 0.19 -15.33 10.92
CA ASP A 122 -0.21 -14.41 11.98
C ASP A 122 -1.47 -13.65 11.59
N GLU A 123 -2.63 -14.18 12.02
CA GLU A 123 -3.94 -13.58 11.75
C GLU A 123 -4.10 -12.24 12.45
N THR A 124 -3.46 -12.02 13.61
CA THR A 124 -3.55 -10.77 14.37
C THR A 124 -2.84 -9.66 13.61
N ASN A 125 -1.61 -9.90 13.21
CA ASN A 125 -0.87 -8.95 12.37
C ASN A 125 -1.60 -8.67 11.05
N ALA A 126 -2.13 -9.70 10.39
CA ALA A 126 -2.87 -9.51 9.14
C ALA A 126 -4.11 -8.63 9.31
N LEU A 127 -4.81 -8.69 10.45
CA LEU A 127 -5.94 -7.80 10.76
C LEU A 127 -5.49 -6.36 11.00
N GLU A 128 -4.34 -6.15 11.63
CA GLU A 128 -3.74 -4.82 11.83
C GLU A 128 -3.41 -4.18 10.48
N GLU A 129 -2.71 -4.90 9.59
CA GLU A 129 -2.32 -4.39 8.26
C GLU A 129 -3.54 -4.11 7.36
N VAL A 130 -4.60 -4.94 7.45
CA VAL A 130 -5.87 -4.66 6.76
C VAL A 130 -6.51 -3.37 7.30
N GLY A 131 -6.51 -3.16 8.62
CA GLY A 131 -7.02 -1.96 9.25
C GLY A 131 -6.28 -0.69 8.80
N ASP A 132 -4.96 -0.74 8.81
CA ASP A 132 -4.10 0.35 8.36
C ASP A 132 -4.26 0.60 6.85
N GLY A 133 -4.40 -0.45 6.06
CA GLY A 133 -4.75 -0.34 4.64
C GLY A 133 -6.07 0.40 4.41
N PHE A 134 -7.12 0.15 5.20
CA PHE A 134 -8.38 0.90 5.14
C PHE A 134 -8.23 2.37 5.54
N TRP A 135 -7.34 2.67 6.49
CA TRP A 135 -7.04 4.05 6.85
C TRP A 135 -6.45 4.82 5.67
N TYR A 136 -5.50 4.21 4.94
CA TYR A 136 -4.92 4.83 3.74
C TYR A 136 -5.94 4.95 2.60
N ASP A 137 -6.84 3.98 2.42
CA ASP A 137 -7.95 4.10 1.45
C ASP A 137 -8.86 5.28 1.79
N ALA A 138 -9.23 5.45 3.06
CA ALA A 138 -10.04 6.59 3.51
C ALA A 138 -9.31 7.93 3.30
N LEU A 139 -7.99 7.98 3.56
CA LEU A 139 -7.19 9.18 3.32
C LEU A 139 -7.16 9.57 1.84
N LEU A 140 -6.99 8.58 0.94
CA LEU A 140 -7.00 8.79 -0.51
C LEU A 140 -8.35 9.29 -0.98
N LEU A 141 -9.44 8.59 -0.63
CA LEU A 141 -10.80 8.96 -1.02
C LEU A 141 -11.14 10.37 -0.58
N ARG A 142 -10.83 10.73 0.66
CA ARG A 142 -11.01 12.10 1.16
C ARG A 142 -10.21 13.12 0.35
N ALA A 143 -8.96 12.81 0.00
CA ALA A 143 -8.08 13.72 -0.73
C ALA A 143 -8.57 14.01 -2.15
N ILE A 144 -9.24 13.04 -2.80
CA ILE A 144 -9.85 13.19 -4.14
C ILE A 144 -11.32 13.63 -4.09
N GLY A 145 -11.88 13.87 -2.90
CA GLY A 145 -13.26 14.33 -2.73
C GLY A 145 -14.33 13.25 -2.92
N SER A 146 -13.97 11.97 -2.71
CA SER A 146 -14.84 10.81 -2.83
C SER A 146 -15.04 10.08 -1.49
N ASN A 147 -15.74 8.94 -1.51
CA ASN A 147 -16.03 8.12 -0.34
C ASN A 147 -16.16 6.63 -0.75
N PHE A 148 -16.21 5.73 0.25
CA PHE A 148 -16.31 4.29 0.00
C PHE A 148 -17.59 3.89 -0.78
N GLY A 149 -18.69 4.64 -0.66
CA GLY A 149 -19.92 4.37 -1.41
C GLY A 149 -19.80 4.64 -2.91
N GLU A 150 -18.91 5.55 -3.32
CA GLU A 150 -18.64 5.88 -4.73
C GLU A 150 -17.53 4.99 -5.33
N ALA A 151 -16.74 4.33 -4.50
CA ALA A 151 -15.67 3.43 -4.91
C ALA A 151 -16.13 1.99 -5.17
N GLN A 152 -17.46 1.76 -5.16
CA GLN A 152 -18.10 0.45 -5.37
C GLN A 152 -18.29 0.11 -6.84
#